data_67239f742b4e7c921d55b233867febaa
#
_entry.id   67239f742b4e7c921d55b233867febaa
#
_cell.length_a   1.000
_cell.length_b   1.000
_cell.length_c   1.000
_cell.angle_alpha   90.00
_cell.angle_beta   90.00
_cell.angle_gamma   90.00
#
_symmetry.space_group_name_H-M   'P 1'
#
loop_
_entity.id
_entity.type
_entity.pdbx_description
1 polymer ?
#
loop_
_entity_poly.entity_id
_entity_poly.type
_entity_poly.pdbx_seq_one_letter_code
_entity_poly.pdbx_strand_id
1 'polypeptide(L)'
;MSRRISLREFQENLARRLAEAKTGERRGLLGIQAGSENWLLDLAETGEILTPPALAAVPLTRDWYRGLANVRGTLYGVVDFSRFHHGAPTPAVGSARLLLIGARLGVHSALLVTRVLGLRSREDFEPDSGLADERPWVRERVRDMQDHPWLRLDTSRLLAHSAFLDAGTD
;
A
#
# COMPACT_ATOMS: atom_id res chain seq x y z
N MET A 1 -34.61 -34.76 -8.35
CA MET A 1 -35.19 -34.19 -7.11
C MET A 1 -34.52 -32.85 -6.85
N SER A 2 -35.28 -31.78 -6.99
CA SER A 2 -34.83 -30.42 -6.70
C SER A 2 -34.79 -30.22 -5.19
N ARG A 3 -33.62 -30.11 -4.61
CA ARG A 3 -33.45 -29.78 -3.17
C ARG A 3 -33.88 -28.32 -2.96
N ARG A 4 -35.07 -28.13 -2.42
CA ARG A 4 -35.52 -26.81 -1.98
C ARG A 4 -34.69 -26.39 -0.82
N ILE A 5 -33.73 -25.50 -1.06
CA ILE A 5 -33.00 -24.83 0.00
C ILE A 5 -34.00 -23.96 0.79
N SER A 6 -34.08 -24.14 2.10
CA SER A 6 -34.98 -23.33 2.90
C SER A 6 -34.51 -21.88 2.90
N LEU A 7 -35.43 -20.93 3.00
CA LEU A 7 -35.10 -19.51 3.07
C LEU A 7 -34.10 -19.20 4.20
N ARG A 8 -34.20 -19.95 5.29
CA ARG A 8 -33.27 -19.84 6.43
C ARG A 8 -31.86 -20.30 6.08
N GLU A 9 -31.71 -21.42 5.40
CA GLU A 9 -30.41 -21.91 4.91
C GLU A 9 -29.78 -20.93 3.90
N PHE A 10 -30.59 -20.32 3.04
CA PHE A 10 -30.13 -19.30 2.12
C PHE A 10 -29.64 -18.04 2.85
N GLN A 11 -30.37 -17.56 3.84
CA GLN A 11 -29.98 -16.39 4.66
C GLN A 11 -28.70 -16.66 5.46
N GLU A 12 -28.57 -17.85 6.07
CA GLU A 12 -27.36 -18.25 6.81
C GLU A 12 -26.14 -18.35 5.89
N ASN A 13 -26.29 -18.90 4.69
CA ASN A 13 -25.25 -18.98 3.68
C ASN A 13 -24.82 -17.59 3.19
N LEU A 14 -25.78 -16.69 2.96
CA LEU A 14 -25.49 -15.33 2.53
C LEU A 14 -24.76 -14.55 3.62
N ALA A 15 -25.21 -14.64 4.86
CA ALA A 15 -24.55 -14.00 6.00
C ALA A 15 -23.11 -14.49 6.19
N ARG A 16 -22.88 -15.81 6.04
CA ARG A 16 -21.54 -16.40 6.11
C ARG A 16 -20.64 -15.92 4.98
N ARG A 17 -21.14 -15.86 3.73
CA ARG A 17 -20.39 -15.36 2.58
C ARG A 17 -20.03 -13.89 2.73
N LEU A 18 -20.92 -13.07 3.26
CA LEU A 18 -20.65 -11.67 3.56
C LEU A 18 -19.60 -11.50 4.65
N ALA A 19 -19.65 -12.33 5.70
CA ALA A 19 -18.65 -12.33 6.77
C ALA A 19 -17.27 -12.79 6.27
N GLU A 20 -17.22 -13.84 5.44
CA GLU A 20 -16.00 -14.33 4.80
C GLU A 20 -15.41 -13.29 3.83
N ALA A 21 -16.24 -12.62 3.02
CA ALA A 21 -15.82 -11.55 2.12
C ALA A 21 -15.23 -10.37 2.90
N LYS A 22 -15.86 -9.92 3.97
CA LYS A 22 -15.34 -8.85 4.85
C LYS A 22 -14.03 -9.25 5.54
N THR A 23 -13.89 -10.50 5.96
CA THR A 23 -12.67 -11.02 6.56
C THR A 23 -11.58 -11.19 5.51
N GLY A 24 -11.91 -11.63 4.29
CA GLY A 24 -11.00 -11.72 3.14
C GLY A 24 -10.50 -10.35 2.70
N GLU A 25 -11.37 -9.34 2.62
CA GLU A 25 -11.00 -7.95 2.32
C GLU A 25 -10.03 -7.38 3.36
N ARG A 26 -10.20 -7.71 4.63
CA ARG A 26 -9.30 -7.25 5.70
C ARG A 26 -7.97 -7.99 5.75
N ARG A 27 -7.88 -9.18 5.18
CA ARG A 27 -6.67 -10.02 5.14
C ARG A 27 -5.96 -9.98 3.79
N GLY A 28 -6.54 -9.31 2.81
CA GLY A 28 -5.96 -9.15 1.50
C GLY A 28 -4.72 -8.27 1.51
N LEU A 29 -3.92 -8.43 0.47
CA LEU A 29 -2.76 -7.61 0.20
C LEU A 29 -3.02 -6.75 -1.03
N LEU A 30 -2.50 -5.54 -1.01
CA LEU A 30 -2.45 -4.67 -2.18
C LEU A 30 -1.07 -4.73 -2.79
N GLY A 31 -0.98 -5.11 -4.05
CA GLY A 31 0.25 -5.05 -4.83
C GLY A 31 0.43 -3.67 -5.45
N ILE A 32 1.62 -3.10 -5.30
CA ILE A 32 2.02 -1.86 -5.93
C ILE A 32 3.42 -1.98 -6.54
N GLN A 33 3.69 -1.15 -7.51
CA GLN A 33 5.04 -0.96 -8.05
C GLN A 33 5.54 0.45 -7.73
N ALA A 34 6.72 0.52 -7.16
CA ALA A 34 7.44 1.77 -6.94
C ALA A 34 8.81 1.69 -7.62
N GLY A 35 8.95 2.36 -8.75
CA GLY A 35 10.13 2.23 -9.59
C GLY A 35 10.32 0.80 -10.07
N SER A 36 11.43 0.19 -9.73
CA SER A 36 11.76 -1.19 -10.09
C SER A 36 11.34 -2.23 -9.06
N GLU A 37 10.79 -1.82 -7.92
CA GLU A 37 10.42 -2.72 -6.83
C GLU A 37 8.92 -2.96 -6.76
N ASN A 38 8.53 -4.21 -6.52
CA ASN A 38 7.15 -4.59 -6.25
C ASN A 38 6.96 -4.74 -4.73
N TRP A 39 5.88 -4.15 -4.23
CA TRP A 39 5.56 -4.12 -2.81
C TRP A 39 4.18 -4.67 -2.52
N LEU A 40 4.05 -5.27 -1.36
CA LEU A 40 2.77 -5.72 -0.80
C LEU A 40 2.46 -4.93 0.46
N LEU A 41 1.26 -4.36 0.50
CA LEU A 41 0.72 -3.65 1.66
C LEU A 41 -0.50 -4.38 2.19
N ASP A 42 -0.67 -4.42 3.50
CA ASP A 42 -1.90 -4.92 4.09
C ASP A 42 -3.06 -3.96 3.76
N LEU A 43 -4.15 -4.49 3.20
CA LEU A 43 -5.34 -3.68 2.88
C LEU A 43 -5.89 -2.95 4.10
N ALA A 44 -5.77 -3.56 5.27
CA ALA A 44 -6.22 -2.96 6.52
C ALA A 44 -5.45 -1.68 6.90
N GLU A 45 -4.24 -1.51 6.39
CA GLU A 45 -3.37 -0.35 6.63
C GLU A 45 -3.40 0.66 5.49
N THR A 46 -4.05 0.32 4.39
CA THR A 46 -4.21 1.15 3.21
C THR A 46 -5.52 1.93 3.28
N GLY A 47 -5.44 3.21 3.00
CA GLY A 47 -6.60 4.03 2.80
C GLY A 47 -7.05 4.05 1.34
N GLU A 48 -7.55 5.19 0.91
CA GLU A 48 -8.01 5.41 -0.46
C GLU A 48 -6.86 5.44 -1.46
N ILE A 49 -7.13 4.93 -2.64
CA ILE A 49 -6.24 5.00 -3.81
C ILE A 49 -6.88 5.99 -4.77
N LEU A 50 -6.13 7.01 -5.18
CA LEU A 50 -6.64 8.04 -6.08
C LEU A 50 -5.62 8.43 -7.15
N THR A 51 -6.13 9.03 -8.21
CA THR A 51 -5.29 9.72 -9.18
C THR A 51 -4.61 10.89 -8.49
N PRO A 52 -3.29 11.10 -8.67
CA PRO A 52 -2.59 12.19 -8.00
C PRO A 52 -3.23 13.54 -8.34
N PRO A 53 -3.68 14.32 -7.34
CA PRO A 53 -4.10 15.69 -7.54
C PRO A 53 -2.90 16.60 -7.75
N ALA A 54 -3.13 17.88 -8.00
CA ALA A 54 -2.06 18.88 -7.99
C ALA A 54 -1.38 18.90 -6.63
N LEU A 55 -0.05 18.85 -6.63
CA LEU A 55 0.77 18.85 -5.42
C LEU A 55 1.33 20.24 -5.17
N ALA A 56 1.22 20.72 -3.93
CA ALA A 56 1.84 21.95 -3.48
C ALA A 56 3.24 21.68 -2.95
N ALA A 57 4.26 22.11 -3.68
CA ALA A 57 5.64 21.91 -3.26
C ALA A 57 5.93 22.65 -1.94
N VAL A 58 6.69 22.00 -1.06
CA VAL A 58 7.17 22.56 0.20
C VAL A 58 8.67 22.80 0.06
N PRO A 59 9.18 24.05 0.27
CA PRO A 59 10.60 24.34 0.14
C PRO A 59 11.42 23.65 1.25
N LEU A 60 12.71 23.46 1.01
CA LEU A 60 13.65 22.88 1.95
C LEU A 60 13.25 21.46 2.38
N THR A 61 12.76 20.66 1.44
CA THR A 61 12.45 19.26 1.65
C THR A 61 13.33 18.36 0.78
N ARG A 62 13.50 17.11 1.21
CA ARG A 62 14.23 16.11 0.46
C ARG A 62 13.55 15.82 -0.87
N ASP A 63 14.30 15.35 -1.84
CA ASP A 63 13.86 15.14 -3.23
C ASP A 63 12.77 14.05 -3.38
N TRP A 64 12.62 13.18 -2.40
CA TRP A 64 11.54 12.20 -2.36
C TRP A 64 10.23 12.75 -1.75
N TYR A 65 10.27 13.90 -1.10
CA TYR A 65 9.06 14.55 -0.58
C TYR A 65 8.47 15.46 -1.66
N ARG A 66 7.31 15.11 -2.17
CA ARG A 66 6.69 15.77 -3.31
C ARG A 66 5.81 16.97 -2.93
N GLY A 67 5.58 17.17 -1.67
CA GLY A 67 4.77 18.28 -1.17
C GLY A 67 3.46 17.82 -0.55
N LEU A 68 2.45 18.68 -0.60
CA LEU A 68 1.14 18.46 0.02
C LEU A 68 0.06 18.23 -1.03
N ALA A 69 -0.79 17.27 -0.78
CA ALA A 69 -2.02 17.02 -1.53
C ALA A 69 -3.23 17.37 -0.68
N ASN A 70 -4.16 18.13 -1.23
CA ASN A 70 -5.46 18.36 -0.61
C ASN A 70 -6.45 17.32 -1.14
N VAL A 71 -6.92 16.46 -0.24
CA VAL A 71 -7.93 15.44 -0.54
C VAL A 71 -9.16 15.75 0.29
N ARG A 72 -10.19 16.31 -0.33
CA ARG A 72 -11.45 16.68 0.33
C ARG A 72 -11.26 17.52 1.61
N GLY A 73 -10.35 18.50 1.54
CA GLY A 73 -10.07 19.42 2.65
C GLY A 73 -9.05 18.92 3.67
N THR A 74 -8.58 17.68 3.55
CA THR A 74 -7.50 17.15 4.39
C THR A 74 -6.18 17.21 3.63
N LEU A 75 -5.14 17.73 4.26
CA LEU A 75 -3.80 17.80 3.71
C LEU A 75 -3.00 16.53 4.03
N TYR A 76 -2.41 15.94 2.99
CA TYR A 76 -1.54 14.78 3.09
C TYR A 76 -0.13 15.14 2.62
N GLY A 77 0.87 14.75 3.41
CA GLY A 77 2.26 14.79 2.95
C GLY A 77 2.51 13.66 1.95
N VAL A 78 3.01 14.00 0.76
CA VAL A 78 3.20 13.04 -0.34
C VAL A 78 4.65 12.65 -0.47
N VAL A 79 4.91 11.36 -0.35
CA VAL A 79 6.23 10.74 -0.50
C VAL A 79 6.28 9.97 -1.82
N ASP A 80 7.24 10.26 -2.65
CA ASP A 80 7.59 9.45 -3.81
C ASP A 80 8.27 8.16 -3.32
N PHE A 81 7.56 7.05 -3.35
CA PHE A 81 8.01 5.83 -2.72
C PHE A 81 9.20 5.18 -3.44
N SER A 82 9.29 5.36 -4.76
CA SER A 82 10.50 4.96 -5.52
C SER A 82 11.70 5.82 -5.12
N ARG A 83 11.54 7.14 -5.13
CA ARG A 83 12.62 8.07 -4.83
C ARG A 83 13.10 7.98 -3.37
N PHE A 84 12.19 7.71 -2.46
CA PHE A 84 12.52 7.44 -1.06
C PHE A 84 13.52 6.27 -0.89
N HIS A 85 13.43 5.28 -1.78
CA HIS A 85 14.36 4.15 -1.85
C HIS A 85 15.50 4.36 -2.87
N HIS A 86 15.81 5.59 -3.19
CA HIS A 86 16.86 5.97 -4.15
C HIS A 86 16.62 5.51 -5.60
N GLY A 87 15.38 5.16 -5.92
CA GLY A 87 14.97 4.85 -7.28
C GLY A 87 14.70 6.09 -8.13
N ALA A 88 14.23 5.88 -9.35
CA ALA A 88 13.86 6.97 -10.25
C ALA A 88 12.65 7.76 -9.71
N PRO A 89 12.59 9.08 -9.96
CA PRO A 89 11.40 9.86 -9.62
C PRO A 89 10.16 9.33 -10.32
N THR A 90 9.02 9.33 -9.62
CA THR A 90 7.74 8.88 -10.16
C THR A 90 7.01 10.05 -10.81
N PRO A 91 6.75 10.04 -12.12
CA PRO A 91 5.87 11.03 -12.73
C PRO A 91 4.45 10.92 -12.17
N ALA A 92 3.88 12.02 -11.73
CA ALA A 92 2.53 12.07 -11.15
C ALA A 92 1.42 12.09 -12.22
N VAL A 93 1.57 11.30 -13.26
CA VAL A 93 0.69 11.22 -14.45
C VAL A 93 0.51 9.75 -14.88
N GLY A 94 -0.45 9.52 -15.74
CA GLY A 94 -0.68 8.20 -16.34
C GLY A 94 -1.10 7.15 -15.30
N SER A 95 -0.33 6.07 -15.19
CA SER A 95 -0.62 4.96 -14.28
C SER A 95 -0.30 5.24 -12.81
N ALA A 96 0.42 6.34 -12.51
CA ALA A 96 0.75 6.71 -11.14
C ALA A 96 -0.51 6.87 -10.27
N ARG A 97 -0.40 6.48 -9.02
CA ARG A 97 -1.48 6.60 -8.04
C ARG A 97 -0.96 7.13 -6.73
N LEU A 98 -1.83 7.82 -6.03
CA LEU A 98 -1.60 8.28 -4.67
C LEU A 98 -2.32 7.33 -3.72
N LEU A 99 -1.58 6.77 -2.79
CA LEU A 99 -2.06 5.80 -1.82
C LEU A 99 -2.05 6.42 -0.42
N LEU A 100 -3.22 6.66 0.14
CA LEU A 100 -3.34 7.21 1.49
C LEU A 100 -2.98 6.15 2.52
N ILE A 101 -2.14 6.50 3.48
CA ILE A 101 -1.70 5.64 4.58
C ILE A 101 -1.74 6.37 5.91
N GLY A 102 -1.71 5.63 7.00
CA GLY A 102 -1.50 6.18 8.33
C GLY A 102 -2.76 6.64 9.07
N ALA A 103 -3.94 6.53 8.49
CA ALA A 103 -5.18 6.99 9.13
C ALA A 103 -5.40 6.35 10.52
N ARG A 104 -5.07 5.08 10.68
CA ARG A 104 -5.18 4.37 11.97
C ARG A 104 -4.20 4.87 13.04
N LEU A 105 -3.12 5.50 12.61
CA LEU A 105 -2.09 6.05 13.49
C LEU A 105 -2.24 7.56 13.68
N GLY A 106 -3.32 8.15 13.16
CA GLY A 106 -3.54 9.60 13.20
C GLY A 106 -2.58 10.40 12.32
N VAL A 107 -1.96 9.76 11.33
CA VAL A 107 -1.00 10.38 10.41
C VAL A 107 -1.65 10.55 9.04
N HIS A 108 -1.48 11.71 8.44
CA HIS A 108 -1.94 12.03 7.09
C HIS A 108 -0.76 11.99 6.11
N SER A 109 -0.43 10.80 5.67
CA SER A 109 0.61 10.55 4.67
C SER A 109 0.06 9.86 3.44
N ALA A 110 0.71 10.07 2.31
CA ALA A 110 0.37 9.42 1.05
C ALA A 110 1.65 8.97 0.33
N LEU A 111 1.60 7.81 -0.26
CA LEU A 111 2.67 7.28 -1.11
C LEU A 111 2.31 7.51 -2.58
N LEU A 112 3.18 8.18 -3.30
CA LEU A 112 3.12 8.24 -4.76
C LEU A 112 3.81 7.01 -5.30
N VAL A 113 3.07 6.17 -6.03
CA VAL A 113 3.55 4.92 -6.60
C VAL A 113 3.43 4.90 -8.10
N THR A 114 4.27 4.11 -8.77
CA THR A 114 4.31 4.02 -10.23
C THR A 114 3.01 3.47 -10.78
N ARG A 115 2.47 2.41 -10.15
CA ARG A 115 1.16 1.84 -10.47
C ARG A 115 0.68 0.91 -9.36
N VAL A 116 -0.61 0.63 -9.38
CA VAL A 116 -1.24 -0.39 -8.56
C VAL A 116 -1.31 -1.69 -9.35
N LEU A 117 -0.85 -2.79 -8.74
CA LEU A 117 -0.81 -4.12 -9.35
C LEU A 117 -2.01 -4.98 -8.95
N GLY A 118 -2.93 -4.44 -8.15
CA GLY A 118 -4.18 -5.08 -7.75
C GLY A 118 -4.10 -5.85 -6.44
N LEU A 119 -5.22 -6.49 -6.13
CA LEU A 119 -5.36 -7.30 -4.92
C LEU A 119 -4.62 -8.62 -5.06
N ARG A 120 -3.99 -9.03 -3.97
CA ARG A 120 -3.22 -10.28 -3.89
C ARG A 120 -3.62 -11.06 -2.65
N SER A 121 -3.47 -12.37 -2.73
CA SER A 121 -3.63 -13.26 -1.58
C SER A 121 -2.26 -13.62 -1.01
N ARG A 122 -2.17 -13.82 0.31
CA ARG A 122 -0.93 -14.30 0.93
C ARG A 122 -0.48 -15.66 0.40
N GLU A 123 -1.43 -16.48 -0.01
CA GLU A 123 -1.20 -17.83 -0.54
C GLU A 123 -0.48 -17.82 -1.90
N ASP A 124 -0.49 -16.68 -2.59
CA ASP A 124 0.20 -16.52 -3.88
C ASP A 124 1.71 -16.28 -3.73
N PHE A 125 2.21 -16.22 -2.51
CA PHE A 125 3.61 -15.88 -2.21
C PHE A 125 4.26 -16.90 -1.30
N GLU A 126 5.55 -17.12 -1.53
CA GLU A 126 6.42 -17.92 -0.67
C GLU A 126 7.52 -17.04 -0.08
N PRO A 127 8.01 -17.33 1.14
CA PRO A 127 9.15 -16.62 1.70
C PRO A 127 10.37 -16.75 0.79
N ASP A 128 11.05 -15.63 0.56
CA ASP A 128 12.34 -15.62 -0.13
C ASP A 128 13.45 -15.97 0.86
N SER A 129 14.10 -17.11 0.67
CA SER A 129 15.20 -17.60 1.50
C SER A 129 16.53 -16.85 1.31
N GLY A 130 16.53 -15.81 0.49
CA GLY A 130 17.70 -14.95 0.28
C GLY A 130 18.05 -14.09 1.49
N LEU A 131 18.99 -13.17 1.31
CA LEU A 131 19.41 -12.24 2.35
C LEU A 131 18.21 -11.38 2.82
N ALA A 132 18.09 -11.16 4.13
CA ALA A 132 17.13 -10.24 4.68
C ALA A 132 17.35 -8.82 4.14
N ASP A 133 16.27 -8.08 3.95
CA ASP A 133 16.35 -6.68 3.57
C ASP A 133 16.78 -5.84 4.79
N GLU A 134 17.71 -4.92 4.58
CA GLU A 134 18.25 -4.10 5.68
C GLU A 134 17.31 -2.97 6.10
N ARG A 135 16.31 -2.65 5.29
CA ARG A 135 15.36 -1.57 5.57
C ARG A 135 14.40 -2.00 6.69
N PRO A 136 14.32 -1.23 7.81
CA PRO A 136 13.51 -1.64 8.98
C PRO A 136 12.01 -1.81 8.70
N TRP A 137 11.48 -1.13 7.68
CA TRP A 137 10.06 -1.20 7.28
C TRP A 137 9.76 -2.33 6.30
N VAL A 138 10.74 -3.09 5.88
CA VAL A 138 10.51 -4.33 5.13
C VAL A 138 10.27 -5.45 6.12
N ARG A 139 9.02 -5.94 6.18
CA ARG A 139 8.63 -7.02 7.09
C ARG A 139 9.24 -8.34 6.67
N GLU A 140 9.17 -8.64 5.37
CA GLU A 140 9.71 -9.86 4.77
C GLU A 140 9.91 -9.68 3.26
N ARG A 141 10.77 -10.51 2.72
CA ARG A 141 10.90 -10.69 1.27
C ARG A 141 10.16 -11.95 0.88
N VAL A 142 9.41 -11.88 -0.21
CA VAL A 142 8.63 -13.00 -0.74
C VAL A 142 8.81 -13.10 -2.25
N ARG A 143 8.41 -14.23 -2.81
CA ARG A 143 8.37 -14.48 -4.25
C ARG A 143 6.97 -14.93 -4.65
N ASP A 144 6.53 -14.48 -5.82
CA ASP A 144 5.29 -14.96 -6.41
C ASP A 144 5.48 -16.30 -7.13
N MET A 145 4.38 -16.84 -7.70
CA MET A 145 4.38 -18.12 -8.42
C MET A 145 5.26 -18.11 -9.70
N GLN A 146 5.59 -16.94 -10.22
CA GLN A 146 6.49 -16.74 -11.36
C GLN A 146 7.93 -16.43 -10.94
N ASP A 147 8.25 -16.60 -9.64
CA ASP A 147 9.57 -16.35 -9.06
C ASP A 147 10.00 -14.87 -9.08
N HIS A 148 9.05 -13.93 -9.21
CA HIS A 148 9.34 -12.51 -9.09
C HIS A 148 9.46 -12.11 -7.62
N PRO A 149 10.46 -11.27 -7.27
CA PRO A 149 10.64 -10.80 -5.90
C PRO A 149 9.63 -9.71 -5.55
N TRP A 150 9.13 -9.75 -4.31
CA TRP A 150 8.27 -8.76 -3.71
C TRP A 150 8.73 -8.42 -2.31
N LEU A 151 8.47 -7.21 -1.89
CA LEU A 151 8.77 -6.71 -0.55
C LEU A 151 7.47 -6.45 0.20
N ARG A 152 7.35 -6.99 1.40
CA ARG A 152 6.18 -6.74 2.23
C ARG A 152 6.45 -5.55 3.15
N LEU A 153 5.62 -4.52 3.03
CA LEU A 153 5.76 -3.30 3.82
C LEU A 153 5.16 -3.48 5.22
N ASP A 154 5.89 -3.03 6.20
CA ASP A 154 5.37 -2.73 7.53
C ASP A 154 5.10 -1.22 7.62
N THR A 155 3.85 -0.83 7.41
CA THR A 155 3.44 0.57 7.36
C THR A 155 3.68 1.28 8.68
N SER A 156 3.44 0.61 9.80
CA SER A 156 3.66 1.18 11.13
C SER A 156 5.13 1.51 11.37
N ARG A 157 6.03 0.62 10.97
CA ARG A 157 7.48 0.85 11.09
C ARG A 157 7.96 1.96 10.16
N LEU A 158 7.43 2.01 8.94
CA LEU A 158 7.74 3.10 8.00
C LEU A 158 7.37 4.46 8.59
N LEU A 159 6.13 4.60 9.06
CA LEU A 159 5.59 5.85 9.59
C LEU A 159 6.24 6.28 10.91
N ALA A 160 6.85 5.37 11.65
CA ALA A 160 7.57 5.66 12.89
C ALA A 160 9.07 5.89 12.69
N HIS A 161 9.59 5.60 11.50
CA HIS A 161 11.04 5.66 11.27
C HIS A 161 11.49 7.09 10.96
N SER A 162 12.59 7.50 11.59
CA SER A 162 13.16 8.85 11.42
C SER A 162 13.48 9.19 9.96
N ALA A 163 13.97 8.25 9.18
CA ALA A 163 14.26 8.46 7.76
C ALA A 163 13.03 8.91 6.95
N PHE A 164 11.83 8.41 7.31
CA PHE A 164 10.57 8.80 6.67
C PHE A 164 10.01 10.10 7.25
N LEU A 165 10.18 10.31 8.55
CA LEU A 165 9.66 11.50 9.23
C LEU A 165 10.48 12.76 8.96
N ASP A 166 11.76 12.60 8.67
CA ASP A 166 12.70 13.71 8.44
C ASP A 166 12.74 14.09 6.95
N ALA A 167 11.68 14.73 6.50
CA ALA A 167 11.55 15.22 5.14
C ALA A 167 12.25 16.57 4.90
N GLY A 168 12.67 17.26 5.94
CA GLY A 168 13.36 18.54 5.84
C GLY A 168 14.82 18.40 5.42
N THR A 169 15.34 19.42 4.75
CA THR A 169 16.79 19.63 4.54
C THR A 169 17.25 20.80 5.37
N ASP A 170 18.42 20.68 5.98
CA ASP A 170 19.08 21.77 6.72
C ASP A 170 19.53 22.90 5.77
#